data_93467ab71fd2ce5b087bb5f6da1259d9
#
_entry.id   93467ab71fd2ce5b087bb5f6da1259d9
#
_cell.length_a   1.000
_cell.length_b   1.000
_cell.length_c   1.000
_cell.angle_alpha   90.00
_cell.angle_beta   90.00
_cell.angle_gamma   90.00
#
_symmetry.space_group_name_H-M   'P 1'
#
loop_
_entity.id
_entity.type
_entity.pdbx_description
1 polymer ?
#
loop_
_entity_poly.entity_id
_entity_poly.type
_entity_poly.pdbx_seq_one_letter_code
_entity_poly.pdbx_strand_id
1 'polypeptide(L)'
;MIQRVALLAVLSFATAASALAQKKPEEVIDYRKSVMTVIGWNFAPMKDMVKGKVPFDAKEFATHAQRLAGMAPQALEGFAKGSDTGAETDAKPEIWTHFEDFQSKLNDLVNESKTMSEVAAAGDEAKAKEQFKKLGGACKACHDKYKKD
;
A
#
# COMPACT_ATOMS: atom_id res chain seq x y z
N MET A 1 -9.46 65.28 38.70
CA MET A 1 -8.64 64.03 38.63
C MET A 1 -9.58 62.93 38.20
N ILE A 2 -9.48 62.54 36.93
CA ILE A 2 -10.36 61.49 36.33
C ILE A 2 -9.45 60.27 36.10
N GLN A 3 -9.70 59.25 36.92
CA GLN A 3 -8.97 57.96 36.86
C GLN A 3 -9.57 57.12 35.75
N ARG A 4 -8.80 56.91 34.66
CA ARG A 4 -9.16 56.00 33.56
C ARG A 4 -8.77 54.58 33.94
N VAL A 5 -9.75 53.73 34.21
CA VAL A 5 -9.56 52.30 34.38
C VAL A 5 -9.55 51.65 33.00
N ALA A 6 -8.39 51.15 32.55
CA ALA A 6 -8.25 50.38 31.33
C ALA A 6 -8.61 48.94 31.62
N LEU A 7 -9.72 48.46 31.03
CA LEU A 7 -10.12 47.04 31.06
C LEU A 7 -9.33 46.28 29.97
N LEU A 8 -8.37 45.48 30.38
CA LEU A 8 -7.67 44.52 29.49
C LEU A 8 -8.53 43.26 29.34
N ALA A 9 -9.21 43.14 28.20
CA ALA A 9 -9.89 41.93 27.82
C ALA A 9 -8.84 40.91 27.31
N VAL A 10 -8.55 39.88 28.10
CA VAL A 10 -7.73 38.74 27.69
C VAL A 10 -8.60 37.83 26.82
N LEU A 11 -8.39 37.91 25.50
CA LEU A 11 -8.97 36.94 24.54
C LEU A 11 -8.21 35.61 24.66
N SER A 12 -8.80 34.67 25.39
CA SER A 12 -8.31 33.27 25.41
C SER A 12 -8.67 32.61 24.09
N PHE A 13 -7.68 32.49 23.18
CA PHE A 13 -7.79 31.65 22.00
C PHE A 13 -7.73 30.15 22.44
N ALA A 14 -8.90 29.54 22.57
CA ALA A 14 -8.99 28.09 22.68
C ALA A 14 -8.59 27.46 21.33
N THR A 15 -7.36 27.02 21.22
CA THR A 15 -6.92 26.14 20.10
C THR A 15 -7.63 24.82 20.24
N ALA A 16 -8.74 24.66 19.53
CA ALA A 16 -9.34 23.33 19.31
C ALA A 16 -8.36 22.54 18.45
N ALA A 17 -7.47 21.78 19.11
CA ALA A 17 -6.71 20.74 18.45
C ALA A 17 -7.73 19.72 17.92
N SER A 18 -8.01 19.75 16.61
CA SER A 18 -8.78 18.70 15.95
C SER A 18 -7.97 17.42 16.10
N ALA A 19 -8.30 16.61 17.12
CA ALA A 19 -7.85 15.24 17.20
C ALA A 19 -8.46 14.52 15.98
N LEU A 20 -7.68 14.39 14.91
CA LEU A 20 -8.02 13.48 13.83
C LEU A 20 -8.23 12.12 14.50
N ALA A 21 -9.46 11.62 14.49
CA ALA A 21 -9.79 10.36 15.12
C ALA A 21 -8.89 9.29 14.53
N GLN A 22 -7.99 8.74 15.34
CA GLN A 22 -7.10 7.66 14.93
C GLN A 22 -8.00 6.47 14.60
N LYS A 23 -7.86 5.94 13.37
CA LYS A 23 -8.63 4.77 12.94
C LYS A 23 -8.38 3.62 13.91
N LYS A 24 -9.41 2.84 14.19
CA LYS A 24 -9.29 1.68 15.05
C LYS A 24 -8.38 0.63 14.41
N PRO A 25 -7.62 -0.15 15.20
CA PRO A 25 -6.72 -1.18 14.66
C PRO A 25 -7.41 -2.15 13.69
N GLU A 26 -8.63 -2.61 14.02
CA GLU A 26 -9.41 -3.49 13.17
C GLU A 26 -9.73 -2.87 11.80
N GLU A 27 -10.06 -1.58 11.75
CA GLU A 27 -10.34 -0.87 10.48
C GLU A 27 -9.09 -0.80 9.60
N VAL A 28 -7.92 -0.59 10.21
CA VAL A 28 -6.63 -0.58 9.50
C VAL A 28 -6.27 -1.97 8.99
N ILE A 29 -6.54 -3.02 9.78
CA ILE A 29 -6.33 -4.41 9.38
C ILE A 29 -7.23 -4.77 8.19
N ASP A 30 -8.51 -4.42 8.22
CA ASP A 30 -9.44 -4.67 7.14
C ASP A 30 -9.07 -3.90 5.87
N TYR A 31 -8.60 -2.67 6.01
CA TYR A 31 -8.09 -1.88 4.90
C TYR A 31 -6.90 -2.56 4.22
N ARG A 32 -5.85 -2.97 4.97
CA ARG A 32 -4.69 -3.65 4.36
C ARG A 32 -5.05 -4.97 3.68
N LYS A 33 -5.96 -5.77 4.27
CA LYS A 33 -6.46 -7.00 3.67
C LYS A 33 -7.16 -6.71 2.34
N SER A 34 -7.97 -5.65 2.29
CA SER A 34 -8.67 -5.22 1.09
C SER A 34 -7.71 -4.76 0.00
N VAL A 35 -6.72 -3.92 0.33
CA VAL A 35 -5.68 -3.47 -0.61
C VAL A 35 -4.90 -4.65 -1.18
N MET A 36 -4.45 -5.59 -0.33
CA MET A 36 -3.72 -6.78 -0.78
C MET A 36 -4.59 -7.70 -1.63
N THR A 37 -5.88 -7.79 -1.34
CA THR A 37 -6.84 -8.54 -2.17
C THR A 37 -6.97 -7.92 -3.57
N VAL A 38 -7.08 -6.59 -3.68
CA VAL A 38 -7.17 -5.90 -4.97
C VAL A 38 -5.86 -6.05 -5.77
N ILE A 39 -4.70 -5.95 -5.10
CA ILE A 39 -3.39 -6.20 -5.74
C ILE A 39 -3.34 -7.64 -6.28
N GLY A 40 -3.69 -8.63 -5.47
CA GLY A 40 -3.72 -10.04 -5.85
C GLY A 40 -4.70 -10.34 -6.99
N TRP A 41 -5.87 -9.70 -6.97
CA TRP A 41 -6.88 -9.80 -8.04
C TRP A 41 -6.34 -9.37 -9.40
N ASN A 42 -5.55 -8.28 -9.44
CA ASN A 42 -4.95 -7.80 -10.68
C ASN A 42 -3.68 -8.58 -11.06
N PHE A 43 -2.95 -9.12 -10.09
CA PHE A 43 -1.76 -9.94 -10.34
C PHE A 43 -2.11 -11.32 -10.94
N ALA A 44 -3.22 -11.94 -10.54
CA ALA A 44 -3.56 -13.30 -10.89
C ALA A 44 -3.77 -13.51 -12.41
N PRO A 45 -4.55 -12.69 -13.14
CA PRO A 45 -4.71 -12.84 -14.60
C PRO A 45 -3.38 -12.68 -15.35
N MET A 46 -2.56 -11.69 -14.96
CA MET A 46 -1.23 -11.49 -15.55
C MET A 46 -0.35 -12.74 -15.35
N LYS A 47 -0.38 -13.33 -14.16
CA LYS A 47 0.33 -14.59 -13.87
C LYS A 47 -0.11 -15.73 -14.77
N ASP A 48 -1.40 -15.87 -15.02
CA ASP A 48 -1.93 -16.96 -15.84
C ASP A 48 -1.53 -16.77 -17.32
N MET A 49 -1.51 -15.54 -17.83
CA MET A 49 -0.98 -15.21 -19.16
C MET A 49 0.54 -15.50 -19.25
N VAL A 50 1.32 -15.05 -18.26
CA VAL A 50 2.78 -15.29 -18.23
C VAL A 50 3.12 -16.76 -18.17
N LYS A 51 2.32 -17.57 -17.47
CA LYS A 51 2.49 -19.02 -17.37
C LYS A 51 1.93 -19.81 -18.57
N GLY A 52 1.32 -19.13 -19.53
CA GLY A 52 0.71 -19.77 -20.71
C GLY A 52 -0.54 -20.60 -20.39
N LYS A 53 -1.20 -20.37 -19.25
CA LYS A 53 -2.47 -21.03 -18.92
C LYS A 53 -3.64 -20.48 -19.73
N VAL A 54 -3.54 -19.22 -20.13
CA VAL A 54 -4.43 -18.54 -21.05
C VAL A 54 -3.61 -17.79 -22.10
N PRO A 55 -4.17 -17.49 -23.29
CA PRO A 55 -3.48 -16.67 -24.29
C PRO A 55 -3.05 -15.33 -23.73
N PHE A 56 -1.92 -14.80 -24.20
CA PHE A 56 -1.47 -13.46 -23.83
C PHE A 56 -2.30 -12.40 -24.57
N ASP A 57 -3.04 -11.60 -23.83
CA ASP A 57 -3.74 -10.41 -24.33
C ASP A 57 -3.03 -9.15 -23.80
N ALA A 58 -2.36 -8.43 -24.67
CA ALA A 58 -1.56 -7.25 -24.31
C ALA A 58 -2.41 -6.14 -23.67
N LYS A 59 -3.65 -5.95 -24.14
CA LYS A 59 -4.56 -4.90 -23.63
C LYS A 59 -5.07 -5.25 -22.22
N GLU A 60 -5.48 -6.50 -22.02
CA GLU A 60 -5.94 -6.98 -20.72
C GLU A 60 -4.78 -6.97 -19.71
N PHE A 61 -3.60 -7.45 -20.13
CA PHE A 61 -2.38 -7.43 -19.32
C PHE A 61 -2.02 -6.01 -18.87
N ALA A 62 -2.02 -5.03 -19.81
CA ALA A 62 -1.73 -3.63 -19.49
C ALA A 62 -2.78 -3.02 -18.54
N THR A 63 -4.06 -3.39 -18.70
CA THR A 63 -5.14 -2.93 -17.81
C THR A 63 -4.90 -3.40 -16.36
N HIS A 64 -4.55 -4.66 -16.16
CA HIS A 64 -4.25 -5.19 -14.83
C HIS A 64 -2.97 -4.60 -14.24
N ALA A 65 -1.92 -4.43 -15.05
CA ALA A 65 -0.67 -3.81 -14.62
C ALA A 65 -0.89 -2.36 -14.14
N GLN A 66 -1.67 -1.58 -14.88
CA GLN A 66 -2.01 -0.20 -14.50
C GLN A 66 -2.80 -0.13 -13.19
N ARG A 67 -3.80 -1.00 -13.02
CA ARG A 67 -4.61 -1.05 -11.79
C ARG A 67 -3.76 -1.43 -10.58
N LEU A 68 -2.88 -2.42 -10.73
CA LEU A 68 -1.96 -2.83 -9.67
C LEU A 68 -1.01 -1.69 -9.31
N ALA A 69 -0.40 -1.01 -10.28
CA ALA A 69 0.47 0.14 -10.06
C ALA A 69 -0.25 1.30 -9.35
N GLY A 70 -1.53 1.52 -9.62
CA GLY A 70 -2.35 2.52 -8.93
C GLY A 70 -2.69 2.14 -7.48
N MET A 71 -2.73 0.84 -7.16
CA MET A 71 -3.07 0.36 -5.82
C MET A 71 -1.83 0.18 -4.92
N ALA A 72 -0.68 -0.19 -5.48
CA ALA A 72 0.53 -0.51 -4.72
C ALA A 72 0.97 0.59 -3.72
N PRO A 73 0.92 1.90 -4.03
CA PRO A 73 1.30 2.95 -3.08
C PRO A 73 0.43 2.97 -1.81
N GLN A 74 -0.81 2.51 -1.89
CA GLN A 74 -1.76 2.49 -0.76
C GLN A 74 -1.47 1.38 0.24
N ALA A 75 -0.64 0.40 -0.13
CA ALA A 75 -0.35 -0.76 0.73
C ALA A 75 0.25 -0.34 2.08
N LEU A 76 1.13 0.67 2.12
CA LEU A 76 1.80 1.12 3.34
C LEU A 76 0.82 1.69 4.37
N GLU A 77 -0.25 2.34 3.93
CA GLU A 77 -1.27 2.96 4.81
C GLU A 77 -1.95 1.93 5.73
N GLY A 78 -2.01 0.67 5.30
CA GLY A 78 -2.58 -0.44 6.05
C GLY A 78 -1.68 -0.99 7.17
N PHE A 79 -0.51 -0.37 7.45
CA PHE A 79 0.44 -0.82 8.47
C PHE A 79 0.74 0.26 9.50
N ALA A 80 -0.26 1.06 9.85
CA ALA A 80 -0.14 2.08 10.89
C ALA A 80 0.26 1.47 12.24
N LYS A 81 0.95 2.27 13.06
CA LYS A 81 1.36 1.87 14.42
C LYS A 81 0.14 1.44 15.24
N GLY A 82 0.24 0.28 15.92
CA GLY A 82 -0.83 -0.28 16.74
C GLY A 82 -1.84 -1.13 15.97
N SER A 83 -1.61 -1.40 14.67
CA SER A 83 -2.43 -2.31 13.87
C SER A 83 -1.82 -3.72 13.72
N ASP A 84 -0.89 -4.07 14.60
CA ASP A 84 -0.32 -5.41 14.74
C ASP A 84 -1.29 -6.40 15.42
N THR A 85 -2.23 -5.87 16.19
CA THR A 85 -3.28 -6.60 16.92
C THR A 85 -4.64 -5.91 16.71
N GLY A 86 -5.73 -6.52 17.18
CA GLY A 86 -7.11 -5.98 17.11
C GLY A 86 -8.06 -6.78 16.21
N ALA A 87 -7.53 -7.52 15.23
CA ALA A 87 -8.27 -8.47 14.40
C ALA A 87 -7.33 -9.56 13.87
N GLU A 88 -7.90 -10.60 13.24
CA GLU A 88 -7.14 -11.66 12.57
C GLU A 88 -6.34 -11.10 11.39
N THR A 89 -5.05 -11.45 11.33
CA THR A 89 -4.13 -10.95 10.32
C THR A 89 -2.98 -11.92 10.07
N ASP A 90 -2.57 -12.05 8.80
CA ASP A 90 -1.37 -12.77 8.38
C ASP A 90 -0.09 -11.91 8.52
N ALA A 91 -0.21 -10.63 8.85
CA ALA A 91 0.95 -9.78 9.06
C ALA A 91 1.70 -10.21 10.32
N LYS A 92 3.03 -10.45 10.19
CA LYS A 92 3.88 -10.80 11.32
C LYS A 92 4.21 -9.57 12.18
N PRO A 93 4.33 -9.68 13.52
CA PRO A 93 4.70 -8.57 14.40
C PRO A 93 6.05 -7.92 14.05
N GLU A 94 6.94 -8.65 13.40
CA GLU A 94 8.26 -8.19 12.96
C GLU A 94 8.17 -7.00 12.00
N ILE A 95 7.04 -6.77 11.34
CA ILE A 95 6.79 -5.57 10.53
C ILE A 95 7.03 -4.31 11.34
N TRP A 96 6.49 -4.23 12.54
CA TRP A 96 6.54 -3.03 13.39
C TRP A 96 7.86 -2.87 14.14
N THR A 97 8.63 -3.95 14.31
CA THR A 97 9.98 -3.91 14.91
C THR A 97 11.08 -3.67 13.87
N HIS A 98 10.81 -3.96 12.57
CA HIS A 98 11.73 -3.74 11.46
C HIS A 98 11.06 -2.90 10.35
N PHE A 99 10.38 -1.83 10.76
CA PHE A 99 9.50 -1.05 9.88
C PHE A 99 10.22 -0.43 8.68
N GLU A 100 11.45 0.02 8.83
CA GLU A 100 12.25 0.59 7.74
C GLU A 100 12.54 -0.45 6.63
N ASP A 101 12.92 -1.68 7.00
CA ASP A 101 13.13 -2.77 6.03
C ASP A 101 11.81 -3.18 5.37
N PHE A 102 10.73 -3.26 6.14
CA PHE A 102 9.40 -3.52 5.60
C PHE A 102 8.96 -2.45 4.61
N GLN A 103 9.13 -1.18 4.95
CA GLN A 103 8.82 -0.05 4.06
C GLN A 103 9.66 -0.08 2.79
N SER A 104 10.96 -0.43 2.88
CA SER A 104 11.81 -0.62 1.70
C SER A 104 11.24 -1.67 0.76
N LYS A 105 10.76 -2.81 1.28
CA LYS A 105 10.15 -3.88 0.45
C LYS A 105 8.82 -3.45 -0.18
N LEU A 106 8.02 -2.62 0.50
CA LEU A 106 6.84 -2.04 -0.12
C LEU A 106 7.19 -1.00 -1.20
N ASN A 107 8.27 -0.25 -1.01
CA ASN A 107 8.78 0.65 -2.05
C ASN A 107 9.26 -0.14 -3.29
N ASP A 108 9.87 -1.32 -3.11
CA ASP A 108 10.21 -2.20 -4.22
C ASP A 108 8.95 -2.65 -4.98
N LEU A 109 7.87 -3.02 -4.28
CA LEU A 109 6.58 -3.34 -4.90
C LEU A 109 6.06 -2.14 -5.72
N VAL A 110 6.09 -0.92 -5.17
CA VAL A 110 5.64 0.29 -5.86
C VAL A 110 6.45 0.54 -7.14
N ASN A 111 7.77 0.46 -7.04
CA ASN A 111 8.68 0.70 -8.17
C ASN A 111 8.51 -0.36 -9.26
N GLU A 112 8.48 -1.65 -8.88
CA GLU A 112 8.32 -2.74 -9.84
C GLU A 112 6.93 -2.74 -10.50
N SER A 113 5.88 -2.35 -9.77
CA SER A 113 4.53 -2.22 -10.33
C SER A 113 4.40 -1.05 -11.30
N LYS A 114 5.04 0.08 -11.02
CA LYS A 114 5.12 1.22 -11.93
C LYS A 114 5.82 0.83 -13.22
N THR A 115 7.02 0.23 -13.13
CA THR A 115 7.77 -0.27 -14.29
C THR A 115 6.95 -1.33 -15.06
N MET A 116 6.21 -2.21 -14.34
CA MET A 116 5.32 -3.19 -14.99
C MET A 116 4.25 -2.50 -15.82
N SER A 117 3.63 -1.45 -15.31
CA SER A 117 2.60 -0.69 -16.04
C SER A 117 3.17 -0.03 -17.30
N GLU A 118 4.37 0.57 -17.20
CA GLU A 118 5.06 1.20 -18.33
C GLU A 118 5.43 0.20 -19.43
N VAL A 119 6.01 -0.94 -19.03
CA VAL A 119 6.39 -2.02 -19.96
C VAL A 119 5.17 -2.67 -20.63
N ALA A 120 4.11 -2.90 -19.85
CA ALA A 120 2.87 -3.48 -20.37
C ALA A 120 2.17 -2.57 -21.39
N ALA A 121 2.22 -1.25 -21.20
CA ALA A 121 1.64 -0.27 -22.13
C ALA A 121 2.31 -0.31 -23.52
N ALA A 122 3.56 -0.77 -23.62
CA ALA A 122 4.25 -0.92 -24.90
C ALA A 122 3.82 -2.17 -25.68
N GLY A 123 3.08 -3.10 -25.08
CA GLY A 123 2.53 -4.31 -25.72
C GLY A 123 3.55 -5.41 -26.06
N ASP A 124 4.81 -5.29 -25.62
CA ASP A 124 5.85 -6.29 -25.86
C ASP A 124 5.73 -7.44 -24.83
N GLU A 125 5.23 -8.58 -25.30
CA GLU A 125 5.00 -9.76 -24.46
C GLU A 125 6.28 -10.26 -23.76
N ALA A 126 7.42 -10.26 -24.44
CA ALA A 126 8.66 -10.79 -23.89
C ALA A 126 9.16 -9.92 -22.73
N LYS A 127 9.15 -8.60 -22.93
CA LYS A 127 9.52 -7.64 -21.88
C LYS A 127 8.50 -7.65 -20.73
N ALA A 128 7.21 -7.77 -21.02
CA ALA A 128 6.18 -7.88 -20.00
C ALA A 128 6.38 -9.12 -19.12
N LYS A 129 6.70 -10.27 -19.72
CA LYS A 129 7.02 -11.51 -18.99
C LYS A 129 8.28 -11.39 -18.12
N GLU A 130 9.32 -10.72 -18.61
CA GLU A 130 10.54 -10.44 -17.83
C GLU A 130 10.25 -9.56 -16.63
N GLN A 131 9.56 -8.42 -16.85
CA GLN A 131 9.22 -7.49 -15.78
C GLN A 131 8.26 -8.10 -14.76
N PHE A 132 7.33 -8.95 -15.20
CA PHE A 132 6.43 -9.68 -14.31
C PHE A 132 7.18 -10.57 -13.30
N LYS A 133 8.31 -11.16 -13.69
CA LYS A 133 9.15 -11.94 -12.77
C LYS A 133 9.76 -11.07 -11.68
N LYS A 134 10.19 -9.83 -12.02
CA LYS A 134 10.74 -8.87 -11.04
C LYS A 134 9.66 -8.43 -10.05
N LEU A 135 8.48 -8.06 -10.56
CA LEU A 135 7.32 -7.74 -9.71
C LEU A 135 6.96 -8.89 -8.77
N GLY A 136 6.89 -10.12 -9.27
CA GLY A 136 6.64 -11.32 -8.46
C GLY A 136 7.73 -11.56 -7.42
N GLY A 137 8.98 -11.26 -7.76
CA GLY A 137 10.12 -11.31 -6.84
C GLY A 137 9.98 -10.34 -5.67
N ALA A 138 9.57 -9.10 -5.92
CA ALA A 138 9.31 -8.10 -4.89
C ALA A 138 8.19 -8.55 -3.93
N CYS A 139 7.09 -9.08 -4.46
CA CYS A 139 6.01 -9.66 -3.64
C CYS A 139 6.53 -10.79 -2.75
N LYS A 140 7.28 -11.73 -3.33
CA LYS A 140 7.82 -12.88 -2.60
C LYS A 140 8.78 -12.47 -1.50
N ALA A 141 9.72 -11.57 -1.77
CA ALA A 141 10.72 -11.12 -0.80
C ALA A 141 10.11 -10.46 0.45
N CYS A 142 8.97 -9.76 0.30
CA CYS A 142 8.22 -9.22 1.42
C CYS A 142 7.45 -10.32 2.17
N HIS A 143 6.73 -11.17 1.44
CA HIS A 143 5.90 -12.23 2.02
C HIS A 143 6.71 -13.25 2.80
N ASP A 144 7.85 -13.72 2.29
CA ASP A 144 8.70 -14.70 2.97
C ASP A 144 9.13 -14.21 4.37
N LYS A 145 9.33 -12.90 4.53
CA LYS A 145 9.80 -12.32 5.78
C LYS A 145 8.65 -11.90 6.71
N TYR A 146 7.59 -11.29 6.16
CA TYR A 146 6.61 -10.52 6.90
C TYR A 146 5.18 -11.07 6.87
N LYS A 147 4.91 -12.14 6.13
CA LYS A 147 3.61 -12.80 6.08
C LYS A 147 3.67 -14.17 6.77
N LYS A 148 2.65 -14.50 7.59
CA LYS A 148 2.44 -15.85 8.12
C LYS A 148 2.12 -16.82 6.99
N ASP A 149 2.49 -18.08 7.16
CA ASP A 149 2.16 -19.19 6.25
C ASP A 149 0.68 -19.54 6.29
#